data_0e3617616c7b7c32c0783fe4fbe28c48
#
_entry.id   0e3617616c7b7c32c0783fe4fbe28c48
#
_cell.length_a   1.000
_cell.length_b   1.000
_cell.length_c   1.000
_cell.angle_alpha   90.00
_cell.angle_beta   90.00
_cell.angle_gamma   90.00
#
_symmetry.space_group_name_H-M   'P 1'
#
loop_
_entity.id
_entity.type
_entity.pdbx_description
1 polymer ?
#
loop_
_entity_poly.entity_id
_entity_poly.type
_entity_poly.pdbx_seq_one_letter_code
_entity_poly.pdbx_strand_id
1 'polypeptide(L)'
;MNVNAACRQNSENPTQSIPRHLACAETWAGNDPTASLIELPGLTAWVHSVPADLSHAGGDVHYVSVCPSCVVSRIALADVSGHGQAVALFGKKLRELMQRYLSFIEQTALMQDLNQAVRQEFGEGHYATMVAIGWHGARGLVTMTSAGHPPPLWYRAARDEWSWLQTRLASEPGRPAGVPLGLLADVSYDQLVIKPQPGDLIVLYSDGVSEAMNPAGNELGLNGLMNIARTIDCNSSEALGTRLTSALHAFRGGVEPLDDETIIVMRRNGA
;
A
#
# COMPACT_ATOMS: atom_id res chain seq x y z
N MET A 1 -30.26 -29.69 41.58
CA MET A 1 -30.63 -29.58 40.17
C MET A 1 -29.53 -28.71 39.51
N ASN A 2 -28.67 -29.41 38.77
CA ASN A 2 -27.54 -28.82 38.06
C ASN A 2 -28.04 -28.23 36.75
N VAL A 3 -27.63 -27.00 36.43
CA VAL A 3 -27.62 -26.51 35.05
C VAL A 3 -26.30 -25.82 34.81
N ASN A 4 -25.32 -26.57 34.33
CA ASN A 4 -24.09 -26.10 33.73
C ASN A 4 -24.43 -25.57 32.32
N ALA A 5 -24.40 -24.27 32.11
CA ALA A 5 -24.38 -23.65 30.79
C ALA A 5 -22.90 -23.44 30.42
N ALA A 6 -22.37 -24.38 29.67
CA ALA A 6 -21.04 -24.25 29.03
C ALA A 6 -21.13 -23.20 27.90
N CYS A 7 -20.51 -22.05 28.12
CA CYS A 7 -20.25 -21.07 27.09
C CYS A 7 -19.24 -21.69 26.10
N ARG A 8 -19.70 -22.12 24.93
CA ARG A 8 -18.86 -22.52 23.82
C ARG A 8 -18.25 -21.26 23.25
N GLN A 9 -16.97 -21.03 23.51
CA GLN A 9 -16.14 -20.12 22.76
C GLN A 9 -15.98 -20.70 21.35
N ASN A 10 -16.68 -20.13 20.37
CA ASN A 10 -16.34 -20.32 18.97
C ASN A 10 -15.02 -19.61 18.72
N SER A 11 -13.93 -20.35 18.71
CA SER A 11 -12.69 -19.92 18.10
C SER A 11 -12.91 -19.94 16.59
N GLU A 12 -13.33 -18.82 16.02
CA GLU A 12 -13.27 -18.63 14.57
C GLU A 12 -11.79 -18.66 14.15
N ASN A 13 -11.40 -19.76 13.51
CA ASN A 13 -10.15 -19.82 12.75
C ASN A 13 -10.19 -18.68 11.73
N PRO A 14 -9.13 -17.85 11.60
CA PRO A 14 -9.07 -16.87 10.53
C PRO A 14 -9.18 -17.61 9.20
N THR A 15 -10.26 -17.34 8.48
CA THR A 15 -10.53 -17.90 7.16
C THR A 15 -9.36 -17.52 6.27
N GLN A 16 -8.54 -18.50 5.89
CA GLN A 16 -7.48 -18.28 4.90
C GLN A 16 -8.14 -17.75 3.63
N SER A 17 -7.77 -16.54 3.24
CA SER A 17 -8.27 -15.96 2.00
C SER A 17 -7.75 -16.77 0.82
N ILE A 18 -8.67 -17.19 -0.07
CA ILE A 18 -8.26 -17.86 -1.31
C ILE A 18 -7.46 -16.85 -2.15
N PRO A 19 -6.19 -17.16 -2.51
CA PRO A 19 -5.38 -16.23 -3.27
C PRO A 19 -5.99 -15.90 -4.63
N ARG A 20 -5.98 -14.63 -4.99
CA ARG A 20 -6.32 -14.17 -6.32
C ARG A 20 -5.09 -14.21 -7.22
N HIS A 21 -5.12 -14.97 -8.29
CA HIS A 21 -4.05 -14.98 -9.28
C HIS A 21 -4.32 -13.92 -10.37
N LEU A 22 -3.33 -13.09 -10.67
CA LEU A 22 -3.40 -12.14 -11.78
C LEU A 22 -2.50 -12.59 -12.94
N ALA A 23 -3.12 -12.74 -14.10
CA ALA A 23 -2.45 -13.02 -15.36
C ALA A 23 -2.10 -11.73 -16.14
N CYS A 24 -1.47 -11.90 -17.32
CA CYS A 24 -1.15 -10.77 -18.20
C CYS A 24 -2.39 -9.98 -18.60
N ALA A 25 -2.27 -8.67 -18.64
CA ALA A 25 -3.33 -7.70 -18.91
C ALA A 25 -4.44 -7.63 -17.85
N GLU A 26 -4.23 -8.24 -16.70
CA GLU A 26 -5.20 -8.16 -15.61
C GLU A 26 -4.85 -7.03 -14.62
N THR A 27 -5.90 -6.46 -14.07
CA THR A 27 -5.84 -5.41 -13.03
C THR A 27 -6.83 -5.73 -11.93
N TRP A 28 -6.37 -5.57 -10.69
CA TRP A 28 -7.20 -5.55 -9.51
C TRP A 28 -6.93 -4.26 -8.74
N ALA A 29 -7.96 -3.46 -8.52
CA ALA A 29 -7.84 -2.17 -7.88
C ALA A 29 -9.15 -1.79 -7.20
N GLY A 30 -9.07 -1.00 -6.15
CA GLY A 30 -10.25 -0.51 -5.45
C GLY A 30 -9.93 0.54 -4.40
N ASN A 31 -10.98 1.04 -3.81
CA ASN A 31 -11.00 1.91 -2.65
C ASN A 31 -12.11 1.48 -1.66
N ASP A 32 -12.54 0.23 -1.77
CA ASP A 32 -13.50 -0.41 -0.87
C ASP A 32 -12.76 -1.25 0.19
N PRO A 33 -13.41 -1.56 1.33
CA PRO A 33 -12.84 -2.43 2.35
C PRO A 33 -12.41 -3.77 1.76
N THR A 34 -11.17 -4.18 2.02
CA THR A 34 -10.64 -5.44 1.50
C THR A 34 -9.59 -6.06 2.41
N ALA A 35 -9.53 -7.39 2.40
CA ALA A 35 -8.40 -8.18 2.87
C ALA A 35 -8.17 -9.30 1.86
N SER A 36 -7.13 -9.17 1.02
CA SER A 36 -6.94 -10.06 -0.13
C SER A 36 -5.48 -10.47 -0.30
N LEU A 37 -5.25 -11.74 -0.61
CA LEU A 37 -3.96 -12.24 -1.05
C LEU A 37 -3.95 -12.33 -2.57
N ILE A 38 -2.91 -11.79 -3.21
CA ILE A 38 -2.76 -11.69 -4.65
C ILE A 38 -1.45 -12.33 -5.06
N GLU A 39 -1.51 -13.29 -5.96
CA GLU A 39 -0.35 -13.92 -6.54
C GLU A 39 -0.05 -13.33 -7.92
N LEU A 40 1.20 -12.94 -8.09
CA LEU A 40 1.77 -12.34 -9.28
C LEU A 40 2.98 -13.17 -9.73
N PRO A 41 3.43 -13.09 -10.98
CA PRO A 41 4.64 -13.76 -11.42
C PRO A 41 5.86 -13.40 -10.55
N GLY A 42 6.27 -14.31 -9.67
CA GLY A 42 7.43 -14.14 -8.77
C GLY A 42 7.22 -13.26 -7.53
N LEU A 43 6.02 -12.80 -7.28
CA LEU A 43 5.62 -12.04 -6.09
C LEU A 43 4.33 -12.57 -5.47
N THR A 44 4.19 -12.34 -4.18
CA THR A 44 2.91 -12.43 -3.47
C THR A 44 2.64 -11.10 -2.80
N ALA A 45 1.45 -10.54 -2.97
CA ALA A 45 1.03 -9.31 -2.32
C ALA A 45 -0.18 -9.59 -1.43
N TRP A 46 -0.16 -9.10 -0.19
CA TRP A 46 -1.31 -9.06 0.69
C TRP A 46 -1.76 -7.60 0.82
N VAL A 47 -3.05 -7.35 0.66
CA VAL A 47 -3.65 -6.02 0.71
C VAL A 47 -4.73 -6.00 1.76
N HIS A 48 -4.66 -5.03 2.65
CA HIS A 48 -5.70 -4.70 3.61
C HIS A 48 -6.01 -3.21 3.49
N SER A 49 -7.28 -2.88 3.32
CA SER A 49 -7.74 -1.50 3.22
C SER A 49 -9.06 -1.37 3.98
N VAL A 50 -9.15 -0.37 4.83
CA VAL A 50 -10.34 -0.05 5.61
C VAL A 50 -10.57 1.45 5.54
N PRO A 51 -11.67 1.92 4.94
CA PRO A 51 -12.06 3.33 4.98
C PRO A 51 -12.36 3.78 6.41
N ALA A 52 -12.01 5.04 6.73
CA ALA A 52 -12.36 5.65 8.03
C ALA A 52 -13.88 5.71 8.22
N ASP A 53 -14.61 6.04 7.17
CA ASP A 53 -16.08 5.95 7.14
C ASP A 53 -16.53 4.69 6.39
N LEU A 54 -16.91 3.66 7.14
CA LEU A 54 -17.37 2.38 6.58
C LEU A 54 -18.67 2.48 5.73
N SER A 55 -19.36 3.60 5.75
CA SER A 55 -20.54 3.84 4.90
C SER A 55 -20.19 4.27 3.47
N HIS A 56 -18.92 4.61 3.20
CA HIS A 56 -18.42 5.07 1.91
C HIS A 56 -17.11 4.38 1.54
N ALA A 57 -16.78 4.38 0.25
CA ALA A 57 -15.45 4.02 -0.21
C ALA A 57 -14.45 5.12 0.19
N GLY A 58 -13.20 4.75 0.48
CA GLY A 58 -12.16 5.66 0.93
C GLY A 58 -11.48 6.48 -0.18
N GLY A 59 -10.61 7.40 0.22
CA GLY A 59 -9.65 8.10 -0.63
C GLY A 59 -8.44 7.24 -0.98
N ASP A 60 -8.12 6.27 -0.15
CA ASP A 60 -7.06 5.29 -0.41
C ASP A 60 -7.39 4.41 -1.60
N VAL A 61 -6.51 4.40 -2.60
CA VAL A 61 -6.64 3.56 -3.80
C VAL A 61 -5.50 2.57 -3.87
N HIS A 62 -5.81 1.30 -3.69
CA HIS A 62 -4.87 0.21 -3.96
C HIS A 62 -4.98 -0.24 -5.42
N TYR A 63 -3.84 -0.57 -6.02
CA TYR A 63 -3.76 -0.96 -7.42
C TYR A 63 -2.72 -2.05 -7.61
N VAL A 64 -3.13 -3.15 -8.26
CA VAL A 64 -2.26 -4.27 -8.61
C VAL A 64 -2.55 -4.66 -10.05
N SER A 65 -1.53 -4.78 -10.88
CA SER A 65 -1.69 -5.15 -12.28
C SER A 65 -0.51 -5.93 -12.82
N VAL A 66 -0.76 -6.67 -13.90
CA VAL A 66 0.28 -7.27 -14.75
C VAL A 66 0.13 -6.69 -16.14
N CYS A 67 1.20 -6.10 -16.70
CA CYS A 67 1.14 -5.50 -18.04
C CYS A 67 0.81 -6.53 -19.12
N PRO A 68 0.26 -6.12 -20.28
CA PRO A 68 -0.13 -7.05 -21.35
C PRO A 68 1.00 -7.93 -21.86
N SER A 69 2.24 -7.46 -21.79
CA SER A 69 3.44 -8.22 -22.19
C SER A 69 4.04 -9.09 -21.09
N CYS A 70 3.44 -9.13 -19.88
CA CYS A 70 3.95 -9.82 -18.69
C CYS A 70 5.37 -9.42 -18.25
N VAL A 71 5.88 -8.29 -18.71
CA VAL A 71 7.23 -7.81 -18.37
C VAL A 71 7.28 -7.16 -16.99
N VAL A 72 6.19 -6.46 -16.61
CA VAL A 72 6.08 -5.71 -15.36
C VAL A 72 4.78 -6.04 -14.65
N SER A 73 4.88 -6.43 -13.38
CA SER A 73 3.76 -6.33 -12.43
C SER A 73 3.88 -5.01 -11.68
N ARG A 74 2.77 -4.28 -11.52
CA ARG A 74 2.77 -3.00 -10.82
C ARG A 74 1.87 -3.08 -9.61
N ILE A 75 2.38 -2.60 -8.48
CA ILE A 75 1.64 -2.42 -7.25
C ILE A 75 1.76 -0.97 -6.86
N ALA A 76 0.64 -0.32 -6.55
CA ALA A 76 0.64 1.06 -6.12
C ALA A 76 -0.38 1.29 -5.01
N LEU A 77 -0.06 2.26 -4.17
CA LEU A 77 -0.95 2.83 -3.19
C LEU A 77 -0.98 4.33 -3.42
N ALA A 78 -2.16 4.89 -3.51
CA ALA A 78 -2.38 6.32 -3.60
C ALA A 78 -3.43 6.73 -2.57
N ASP A 79 -3.31 7.96 -2.08
CA ASP A 79 -4.27 8.57 -1.19
C ASP A 79 -4.68 9.94 -1.75
N VAL A 80 -5.99 10.15 -1.86
CA VAL A 80 -6.59 11.36 -2.40
C VAL A 80 -6.84 12.35 -1.27
N SER A 81 -6.27 13.54 -1.37
CA SER A 81 -6.39 14.61 -0.38
C SER A 81 -7.84 14.97 -0.03
N GLY A 82 -8.14 15.02 1.27
CA GLY A 82 -9.45 15.38 1.81
C GLY A 82 -10.16 14.20 2.48
N HIS A 83 -11.49 14.31 2.65
CA HIS A 83 -12.30 13.26 3.29
C HIS A 83 -13.75 13.26 2.76
N GLY A 84 -14.45 12.15 2.95
CA GLY A 84 -15.86 12.00 2.65
C GLY A 84 -16.18 11.65 1.21
N GLN A 85 -17.46 11.79 0.83
CA GLN A 85 -18.01 11.29 -0.44
C GLN A 85 -17.32 11.84 -1.70
N ALA A 86 -16.86 13.10 -1.67
CA ALA A 86 -16.15 13.70 -2.80
C ALA A 86 -14.82 13.00 -3.06
N VAL A 87 -14.09 12.64 -2.01
CA VAL A 87 -12.80 11.94 -2.07
C VAL A 87 -12.98 10.52 -2.61
N ALA A 88 -14.01 9.80 -2.18
CA ALA A 88 -14.33 8.47 -2.73
C ALA A 88 -14.56 8.52 -4.25
N LEU A 89 -15.18 9.59 -4.76
CA LEU A 89 -15.36 9.80 -6.21
C LEU A 89 -14.02 10.07 -6.91
N PHE A 90 -13.14 10.87 -6.31
CA PHE A 90 -11.79 11.11 -6.85
C PHE A 90 -10.93 9.84 -6.81
N GLY A 91 -11.03 9.03 -5.76
CA GLY A 91 -10.39 7.72 -5.70
C GLY A 91 -10.80 6.81 -6.86
N LYS A 92 -12.10 6.78 -7.18
CA LYS A 92 -12.60 6.06 -8.36
C LYS A 92 -12.02 6.60 -9.66
N LYS A 93 -11.98 7.92 -9.85
CA LYS A 93 -11.38 8.55 -11.03
C LYS A 93 -9.88 8.25 -11.14
N LEU A 94 -9.15 8.32 -10.03
CA LEU A 94 -7.72 7.99 -10.00
C LEU A 94 -7.48 6.54 -10.43
N ARG A 95 -8.29 5.59 -9.95
CA ARG A 95 -8.24 4.20 -10.38
C ARG A 95 -8.46 4.06 -11.89
N GLU A 96 -9.42 4.76 -12.47
CA GLU A 96 -9.69 4.75 -13.91
C GLU A 96 -8.50 5.32 -14.71
N LEU A 97 -7.87 6.39 -14.22
CA LEU A 97 -6.64 6.94 -14.79
C LEU A 97 -5.49 5.93 -14.76
N MET A 98 -5.25 5.28 -13.61
CA MET A 98 -4.21 4.26 -13.48
C MET A 98 -4.42 3.09 -14.45
N GLN A 99 -5.68 2.69 -14.69
CA GLN A 99 -6.01 1.65 -15.67
C GLN A 99 -5.69 2.06 -17.11
N ARG A 100 -5.87 3.32 -17.50
CA ARG A 100 -5.51 3.82 -18.84
C ARG A 100 -4.02 3.67 -19.14
N TYR A 101 -3.19 3.79 -18.12
CA TYR A 101 -1.73 3.72 -18.24
C TYR A 101 -1.15 2.32 -17.94
N LEU A 102 -1.99 1.28 -17.95
CA LEU A 102 -1.59 -0.10 -17.65
C LEU A 102 -0.42 -0.60 -18.51
N SER A 103 -0.39 -0.22 -19.78
CA SER A 103 0.64 -0.64 -20.74
C SER A 103 1.97 0.12 -20.63
N PHE A 104 2.04 1.19 -19.86
CA PHE A 104 3.28 1.93 -19.64
C PHE A 104 4.30 1.07 -18.90
N ILE A 105 5.46 0.84 -19.50
CA ILE A 105 6.57 0.11 -18.88
C ILE A 105 7.43 1.07 -18.07
N GLU A 106 7.67 2.27 -18.61
CA GLU A 106 8.45 3.33 -18.00
C GLU A 106 7.66 4.00 -16.87
N GLN A 107 8.16 3.85 -15.64
CA GLN A 107 7.41 4.26 -14.45
C GLN A 107 7.46 5.77 -14.19
N THR A 108 8.55 6.43 -14.56
CA THR A 108 8.65 7.90 -14.43
C THR A 108 7.73 8.61 -15.40
N ALA A 109 7.65 8.14 -16.65
CA ALA A 109 6.69 8.64 -17.64
C ALA A 109 5.24 8.41 -17.20
N LEU A 110 4.94 7.21 -16.66
CA LEU A 110 3.64 6.93 -16.07
C LEU A 110 3.26 7.97 -15.01
N MET A 111 4.17 8.28 -14.07
CA MET A 111 3.89 9.22 -12.99
C MET A 111 3.71 10.65 -13.51
N GLN A 112 4.46 11.06 -14.54
CA GLN A 112 4.30 12.38 -15.17
C GLN A 112 2.95 12.51 -15.87
N ASP A 113 2.54 11.49 -16.64
CA ASP A 113 1.24 11.49 -17.32
C ASP A 113 0.07 11.43 -16.33
N LEU A 114 0.20 10.64 -15.26
CA LEU A 114 -0.77 10.63 -14.16
C LEU A 114 -0.87 12.00 -13.48
N ASN A 115 0.26 12.67 -13.22
CA ASN A 115 0.26 14.01 -12.64
C ASN A 115 -0.55 14.99 -13.48
N GLN A 116 -0.34 15.00 -14.79
CA GLN A 116 -1.09 15.86 -15.71
C GLN A 116 -2.57 15.50 -15.75
N ALA A 117 -2.89 14.20 -15.81
CA ALA A 117 -4.26 13.73 -15.85
C ALA A 117 -5.03 14.05 -14.56
N VAL A 118 -4.42 13.85 -13.40
CA VAL A 118 -5.02 14.20 -12.10
C VAL A 118 -5.30 15.70 -12.03
N ARG A 119 -4.35 16.53 -12.47
CA ARG A 119 -4.52 17.98 -12.53
C ARG A 119 -5.70 18.41 -13.39
N GLN A 120 -5.88 17.76 -14.54
CA GLN A 120 -6.98 18.06 -15.48
C GLN A 120 -8.34 17.57 -14.97
N GLU A 121 -8.38 16.38 -14.38
CA GLU A 121 -9.63 15.71 -13.98
C GLU A 121 -10.13 16.15 -12.59
N PHE A 122 -9.22 16.48 -11.66
CA PHE A 122 -9.59 16.85 -10.28
C PHE A 122 -9.77 18.36 -10.10
N GLY A 123 -9.13 19.19 -10.96
CA GLY A 123 -9.15 20.63 -10.83
C GLY A 123 -8.21 21.18 -9.75
N GLU A 124 -8.23 22.50 -9.57
CA GLU A 124 -7.36 23.16 -8.59
C GLU A 124 -7.73 22.79 -7.14
N GLY A 125 -6.71 22.65 -6.30
CA GLY A 125 -6.85 22.35 -4.87
C GLY A 125 -7.01 20.88 -4.50
N HIS A 126 -7.10 19.98 -5.49
CA HIS A 126 -7.15 18.55 -5.28
C HIS A 126 -5.87 17.89 -5.78
N TYR A 127 -5.32 17.01 -4.98
CA TYR A 127 -4.11 16.26 -5.30
C TYR A 127 -4.19 14.85 -4.70
N ALA A 128 -3.26 13.99 -5.09
CA ALA A 128 -3.14 12.68 -4.48
C ALA A 128 -1.67 12.37 -4.20
N THR A 129 -1.39 11.79 -3.03
CA THR A 129 -0.10 11.15 -2.82
C THR A 129 -0.10 9.79 -3.50
N MET A 130 1.07 9.30 -3.94
CA MET A 130 1.17 7.98 -4.55
C MET A 130 2.57 7.40 -4.42
N VAL A 131 2.64 6.10 -4.13
CA VAL A 131 3.84 5.29 -4.33
C VAL A 131 3.53 4.16 -5.31
N ALA A 132 4.41 3.99 -6.31
CA ALA A 132 4.30 2.94 -7.30
C ALA A 132 5.54 2.04 -7.27
N ILE A 133 5.30 0.73 -7.26
CA ILE A 133 6.31 -0.32 -7.35
C ILE A 133 6.12 -1.06 -8.68
N GLY A 134 7.17 -1.14 -9.48
CA GLY A 134 7.23 -1.99 -10.67
C GLY A 134 8.11 -3.20 -10.42
N TRP A 135 7.56 -4.40 -10.49
CA TRP A 135 8.32 -5.65 -10.44
C TRP A 135 8.64 -6.17 -11.85
N HIS A 136 9.91 -6.22 -12.17
CA HIS A 136 10.43 -6.75 -13.44
C HIS A 136 10.92 -8.19 -13.24
N GLY A 137 9.99 -9.14 -13.28
CA GLY A 137 10.22 -10.54 -12.89
C GLY A 137 11.42 -11.20 -13.59
N ALA A 138 11.56 -11.04 -14.91
CA ALA A 138 12.66 -11.61 -15.70
C ALA A 138 14.05 -11.08 -15.29
N ARG A 139 14.11 -9.85 -14.72
CA ARG A 139 15.36 -9.20 -14.27
C ARG A 139 15.57 -9.33 -12.77
N GLY A 140 14.54 -9.73 -12.02
CA GLY A 140 14.53 -9.73 -10.56
C GLY A 140 14.74 -8.34 -9.95
N LEU A 141 14.23 -7.29 -10.62
CA LEU A 141 14.38 -5.90 -10.21
C LEU A 141 13.05 -5.32 -9.77
N VAL A 142 13.13 -4.46 -8.77
CA VAL A 142 12.03 -3.57 -8.36
C VAL A 142 12.41 -2.14 -8.72
N THR A 143 11.49 -1.43 -9.36
CA THR A 143 11.53 0.02 -9.51
C THR A 143 10.52 0.65 -8.55
N MET A 144 10.86 1.77 -7.95
CA MET A 144 9.96 2.55 -7.08
C MET A 144 9.99 4.01 -7.48
N THR A 145 8.82 4.64 -7.54
CA THR A 145 8.64 6.07 -7.71
C THR A 145 7.62 6.56 -6.68
N SER A 146 7.88 7.71 -6.06
CA SER A 146 7.00 8.32 -5.07
C SER A 146 6.58 9.72 -5.50
N ALA A 147 5.33 10.05 -5.25
CA ALA A 147 4.70 11.35 -5.42
C ALA A 147 4.17 11.83 -4.06
N GLY A 148 5.07 12.17 -3.13
CA GLY A 148 4.71 12.70 -1.81
C GLY A 148 4.12 11.68 -0.83
N HIS A 149 4.12 10.41 -1.15
CA HIS A 149 3.56 9.33 -0.31
C HIS A 149 4.54 8.91 0.79
N PRO A 150 4.05 8.40 1.95
CA PRO A 150 4.91 7.83 2.98
C PRO A 150 5.90 6.80 2.43
N PRO A 151 7.18 6.79 2.89
CA PRO A 151 8.18 5.89 2.36
C PRO A 151 7.90 4.44 2.77
N PRO A 152 7.92 3.48 1.81
CA PRO A 152 7.74 2.08 2.13
C PRO A 152 8.82 1.54 3.08
N LEU A 153 8.48 0.51 3.85
CA LEU A 153 9.45 -0.29 4.59
C LEU A 153 10.01 -1.41 3.70
N TRP A 154 11.29 -1.70 3.83
CA TRP A 154 11.94 -2.82 3.17
C TRP A 154 12.63 -3.72 4.19
N TYR A 155 12.20 -4.97 4.25
CA TYR A 155 12.83 -6.03 5.00
C TYR A 155 13.74 -6.85 4.11
N ARG A 156 15.01 -6.97 4.48
CA ARG A 156 16.01 -7.81 3.82
C ARG A 156 16.17 -9.11 4.57
N ALA A 157 15.55 -10.18 4.10
CA ALA A 157 15.50 -11.48 4.78
C ALA A 157 16.90 -12.06 5.07
N ALA A 158 17.85 -11.92 4.15
CA ALA A 158 19.21 -12.44 4.32
C ALA A 158 20.01 -11.74 5.44
N ARG A 159 19.57 -10.57 5.91
CA ARG A 159 20.23 -9.75 6.94
C ARG A 159 19.41 -9.56 8.19
N ASP A 160 18.15 -9.99 8.16
CA ASP A 160 17.14 -9.69 9.20
C ASP A 160 17.11 -8.19 9.53
N GLU A 161 17.01 -7.36 8.47
CA GLU A 161 17.18 -5.92 8.59
C GLU A 161 16.05 -5.15 7.91
N TRP A 162 15.45 -4.21 8.66
CA TRP A 162 14.48 -3.26 8.16
C TRP A 162 15.13 -1.90 7.82
N SER A 163 14.69 -1.29 6.73
CA SER A 163 15.09 0.05 6.30
C SER A 163 13.94 0.75 5.57
N TRP A 164 14.06 2.07 5.41
CA TRP A 164 13.19 2.82 4.52
C TRP A 164 13.59 2.58 3.05
N LEU A 165 12.60 2.43 2.19
CA LEU A 165 12.78 2.40 0.74
C LEU A 165 12.49 3.80 0.19
N GLN A 166 13.54 4.57 -0.12
CA GLN A 166 13.44 5.98 -0.48
C GLN A 166 14.23 6.32 -1.72
N THR A 167 13.71 7.27 -2.52
CA THR A 167 14.45 7.87 -3.64
C THR A 167 15.43 8.91 -3.12
N ARG A 168 16.32 9.39 -4.00
CA ARG A 168 17.31 10.42 -3.66
C ARG A 168 16.69 11.79 -3.39
N LEU A 169 15.46 12.01 -3.83
CA LEU A 169 14.72 13.26 -3.58
C LEU A 169 14.18 13.37 -2.15
N ALA A 170 14.22 12.30 -1.36
CA ALA A 170 13.91 12.38 0.06
C ALA A 170 14.97 13.23 0.77
N SER A 171 14.56 14.28 1.47
CA SER A 171 15.46 15.19 2.20
C SER A 171 16.13 14.53 3.39
N GLU A 172 15.44 13.58 4.03
CA GLU A 172 15.88 12.88 5.23
C GLU A 172 15.31 11.44 5.25
N PRO A 173 15.93 10.50 5.99
CA PRO A 173 15.37 9.17 6.20
C PRO A 173 13.98 9.23 6.83
N GLY A 174 13.02 8.46 6.26
CA GLY A 174 11.63 8.45 6.73
C GLY A 174 10.76 9.61 6.23
N ARG A 175 11.27 10.52 5.39
CA ARG A 175 10.45 11.60 4.82
C ARG A 175 9.85 11.20 3.47
N PRO A 176 8.59 11.63 3.16
CA PRO A 176 8.04 11.51 1.81
C PRO A 176 8.94 12.14 0.75
N ALA A 177 8.97 11.54 -0.43
CA ALA A 177 9.74 12.03 -1.56
C ALA A 177 8.83 12.40 -2.73
N GLY A 178 9.24 13.40 -3.50
CA GLY A 178 8.49 13.87 -4.67
C GLY A 178 7.33 14.81 -4.32
N VAL A 179 6.67 15.29 -5.34
CA VAL A 179 5.50 16.19 -5.26
C VAL A 179 4.24 15.37 -5.49
N PRO A 180 3.18 15.53 -4.67
CA PRO A 180 1.90 14.87 -4.92
C PRO A 180 1.37 15.08 -6.34
N LEU A 181 0.66 14.08 -6.88
CA LEU A 181 0.03 14.14 -8.18
C LEU A 181 -1.04 15.24 -8.22
N GLY A 182 -1.03 16.04 -9.27
CA GLY A 182 -2.00 17.12 -9.46
C GLY A 182 -1.62 18.44 -8.79
N LEU A 183 -0.68 18.46 -7.85
CA LEU A 183 -0.34 19.66 -7.08
C LEU A 183 0.41 20.70 -7.91
N LEU A 184 1.38 20.30 -8.71
CA LEU A 184 2.16 21.16 -9.61
C LEU A 184 2.14 20.64 -11.04
N ALA A 185 2.26 21.54 -12.05
CA ALA A 185 2.19 21.16 -13.46
C ALA A 185 3.44 20.41 -13.93
N ASP A 186 4.60 21.04 -13.79
CA ASP A 186 5.86 20.57 -14.37
C ASP A 186 6.69 19.88 -13.28
N VAL A 187 6.39 18.61 -13.02
CA VAL A 187 7.08 17.79 -12.02
C VAL A 187 7.82 16.67 -12.71
N SER A 188 9.09 16.49 -12.32
CA SER A 188 9.83 15.26 -12.62
C SER A 188 9.84 14.35 -11.42
N TYR A 189 9.64 13.05 -11.65
CA TYR A 189 9.68 12.04 -10.61
C TYR A 189 10.98 11.23 -10.71
N ASP A 190 11.60 10.98 -9.57
CA ASP A 190 12.81 10.14 -9.47
C ASP A 190 12.42 8.68 -9.33
N GLN A 191 13.29 7.80 -9.79
CA GLN A 191 13.10 6.35 -9.71
C GLN A 191 14.25 5.69 -8.95
N LEU A 192 13.90 4.95 -7.92
CA LEU A 192 14.81 4.03 -7.25
C LEU A 192 14.75 2.66 -7.94
N VAL A 193 15.91 2.02 -8.09
CA VAL A 193 16.00 0.63 -8.57
C VAL A 193 16.73 -0.21 -7.51
N ILE A 194 16.10 -1.32 -7.11
CA ILE A 194 16.70 -2.30 -6.19
C ILE A 194 16.58 -3.71 -6.76
N LYS A 195 17.37 -4.63 -6.20
CA LYS A 195 17.31 -6.06 -6.51
C LYS A 195 17.00 -6.85 -5.24
N PRO A 196 15.71 -6.95 -4.86
CA PRO A 196 15.33 -7.70 -3.66
C PRO A 196 15.71 -9.18 -3.84
N GLN A 197 16.04 -9.87 -2.75
CA GLN A 197 16.32 -11.31 -2.73
C GLN A 197 15.04 -12.11 -2.41
N PRO A 198 14.98 -13.41 -2.73
CA PRO A 198 13.88 -14.25 -2.28
C PRO A 198 13.67 -14.14 -0.76
N GLY A 199 12.42 -13.94 -0.36
CA GLY A 199 12.06 -13.72 1.05
C GLY A 199 12.04 -12.27 1.49
N ASP A 200 12.63 -11.34 0.73
CA ASP A 200 12.53 -9.90 1.03
C ASP A 200 11.06 -9.44 0.95
N LEU A 201 10.72 -8.48 1.83
CA LEU A 201 9.39 -7.89 1.92
C LEU A 201 9.46 -6.37 1.72
N ILE A 202 8.45 -5.83 1.05
CA ILE A 202 8.22 -4.38 0.95
C ILE A 202 6.82 -4.09 1.48
N VAL A 203 6.69 -3.11 2.38
CA VAL A 203 5.42 -2.70 2.97
C VAL A 203 5.10 -1.28 2.52
N LEU A 204 4.00 -1.13 1.79
CA LEU A 204 3.37 0.16 1.49
C LEU A 204 2.26 0.40 2.52
N TYR A 205 2.04 1.62 2.90
CA TYR A 205 0.98 2.01 3.85
C TYR A 205 0.58 3.46 3.64
N SER A 206 -0.70 3.77 3.85
CA SER A 206 -1.21 5.16 3.82
C SER A 206 -0.85 5.90 5.10
N ASP A 207 -1.02 7.21 5.09
CA ASP A 207 -0.75 8.06 6.26
C ASP A 207 -1.69 7.76 7.42
N GLY A 208 -2.95 7.36 7.19
CA GLY A 208 -3.85 6.91 8.25
C GLY A 208 -3.28 5.79 9.12
N VAL A 209 -2.37 4.96 8.58
CA VAL A 209 -1.62 3.97 9.37
C VAL A 209 -0.55 4.62 10.24
N SER A 210 0.25 5.55 9.69
CA SER A 210 1.32 6.20 10.44
C SER A 210 0.81 7.29 11.39
N GLU A 211 -0.31 7.93 11.07
CA GLU A 211 -0.95 8.97 11.86
C GLU A 211 -1.99 8.44 12.87
N ALA A 212 -2.15 7.12 12.94
CA ALA A 212 -3.04 6.47 13.90
C ALA A 212 -2.78 6.96 15.33
N MET A 213 -3.85 7.30 16.04
CA MET A 213 -3.78 7.84 17.41
C MET A 213 -4.07 6.77 18.45
N ASN A 214 -3.37 6.82 19.58
CA ASN A 214 -3.69 6.02 20.75
C ASN A 214 -4.61 6.79 21.74
N PRO A 215 -5.17 6.14 22.79
CA PRO A 215 -6.04 6.80 23.76
C PRO A 215 -5.41 7.97 24.52
N ALA A 216 -4.08 8.06 24.54
CA ALA A 216 -3.36 9.18 25.16
C ALA A 216 -3.15 10.36 24.19
N GLY A 217 -3.64 10.27 22.95
CA GLY A 217 -3.48 11.30 21.93
C GLY A 217 -2.08 11.34 21.31
N ASN A 218 -1.31 10.24 21.39
CA ASN A 218 -0.03 10.15 20.73
C ASN A 218 -0.21 9.43 19.37
N GLU A 219 0.39 10.01 18.35
CA GLU A 219 0.49 9.42 17.01
C GLU A 219 1.49 8.25 17.01
N LEU A 220 1.21 7.21 16.20
CA LEU A 220 2.13 6.09 15.99
C LEU A 220 3.45 6.56 15.37
N GLY A 221 3.36 7.37 14.36
CA GLY A 221 4.48 7.89 13.58
C GLY A 221 5.21 6.82 12.78
N LEU A 222 6.04 7.28 11.85
CA LEU A 222 6.83 6.38 11.00
C LEU A 222 7.78 5.49 11.81
N ASN A 223 8.39 6.04 12.85
CA ASN A 223 9.29 5.28 13.73
C ASN A 223 8.53 4.24 14.57
N GLY A 224 7.32 4.54 15.01
CA GLY A 224 6.45 3.59 15.70
C GLY A 224 6.11 2.39 14.82
N LEU A 225 5.71 2.66 13.57
CA LEU A 225 5.45 1.59 12.59
C LEU A 225 6.68 0.74 12.29
N MET A 226 7.85 1.37 12.09
CA MET A 226 9.13 0.67 11.94
C MET A 226 9.45 -0.22 13.14
N ASN A 227 9.24 0.28 14.36
CA ASN A 227 9.48 -0.48 15.58
C ASN A 227 8.52 -1.67 15.70
N ILE A 228 7.25 -1.50 15.38
CA ILE A 228 6.29 -2.61 15.30
C ILE A 228 6.77 -3.66 14.30
N ALA A 229 7.11 -3.25 13.07
CA ALA A 229 7.58 -4.17 12.03
C ALA A 229 8.79 -5.01 12.48
N ARG A 230 9.72 -4.42 13.22
CA ARG A 230 10.91 -5.11 13.76
C ARG A 230 10.58 -6.20 14.80
N THR A 231 9.43 -6.15 15.43
CA THR A 231 9.02 -7.17 16.43
C THR A 231 8.29 -8.36 15.82
N ILE A 232 7.94 -8.27 14.52
CA ILE A 232 7.14 -9.27 13.85
C ILE A 232 8.04 -10.23 13.07
N ASP A 233 7.80 -11.54 13.26
CA ASP A 233 8.42 -12.57 12.45
C ASP A 233 7.87 -12.55 11.01
N CYS A 234 8.76 -12.44 10.03
CA CYS A 234 8.47 -12.14 8.63
C CYS A 234 8.42 -13.40 7.74
N ASN A 235 7.48 -14.31 8.00
CA ASN A 235 7.40 -15.59 7.28
C ASN A 235 6.67 -15.50 5.93
N SER A 236 5.66 -14.64 5.82
CA SER A 236 4.88 -14.42 4.60
C SER A 236 4.30 -13.01 4.55
N SER A 237 3.85 -12.57 3.36
CA SER A 237 3.17 -11.27 3.20
C SER A 237 1.88 -11.20 4.02
N GLU A 238 1.07 -12.26 4.02
CA GLU A 238 -0.18 -12.32 4.78
C GLU A 238 0.07 -12.33 6.30
N ALA A 239 1.03 -13.12 6.78
CA ALA A 239 1.34 -13.19 8.20
C ALA A 239 1.86 -11.85 8.73
N LEU A 240 2.77 -11.21 8.00
CA LEU A 240 3.26 -9.88 8.37
C LEU A 240 2.13 -8.85 8.35
N GLY A 241 1.35 -8.80 7.28
CA GLY A 241 0.24 -7.85 7.13
C GLY A 241 -0.80 -7.99 8.23
N THR A 242 -1.25 -9.22 8.52
CA THR A 242 -2.21 -9.49 9.60
C THR A 242 -1.67 -9.07 10.97
N ARG A 243 -0.38 -9.31 11.25
CA ARG A 243 0.22 -8.92 12.52
C ARG A 243 0.41 -7.40 12.64
N LEU A 244 0.78 -6.71 11.53
CA LEU A 244 0.84 -5.25 11.49
C LEU A 244 -0.53 -4.64 11.78
N THR A 245 -1.59 -5.13 11.13
CA THR A 245 -2.96 -4.67 11.36
C THR A 245 -3.40 -4.92 12.81
N SER A 246 -3.09 -6.09 13.37
CA SER A 246 -3.39 -6.41 14.76
C SER A 246 -2.65 -5.50 15.74
N ALA A 247 -1.38 -5.20 15.47
CA ALA A 247 -0.57 -4.31 16.31
C ALA A 247 -1.06 -2.86 16.21
N LEU A 248 -1.47 -2.40 15.03
CA LEU A 248 -2.10 -1.09 14.82
C LEU A 248 -3.40 -0.97 15.63
N HIS A 249 -4.27 -1.96 15.54
CA HIS A 249 -5.50 -2.00 16.31
C HIS A 249 -5.24 -1.99 17.83
N ALA A 250 -4.24 -2.76 18.28
CA ALA A 250 -3.83 -2.76 19.70
C ALA A 250 -3.27 -1.39 20.13
N PHE A 251 -2.49 -0.71 19.29
CA PHE A 251 -1.99 0.63 19.55
C PHE A 251 -3.12 1.65 19.71
N ARG A 252 -4.13 1.60 18.83
CA ARG A 252 -5.31 2.47 18.91
C ARG A 252 -6.15 2.27 20.18
N GLY A 253 -6.15 1.07 20.74
CA GLY A 253 -6.83 0.81 22.01
C GLY A 253 -8.31 1.22 22.03
N GLY A 254 -9.02 1.12 20.89
CA GLY A 254 -10.43 1.49 20.73
C GLY A 254 -10.67 2.92 20.22
N VAL A 255 -9.64 3.67 19.87
CA VAL A 255 -9.79 4.95 19.15
C VAL A 255 -10.17 4.64 17.70
N GLU A 256 -11.22 5.27 17.19
CA GLU A 256 -11.64 5.10 15.79
C GLU A 256 -10.61 5.69 14.83
N PRO A 257 -10.42 5.11 13.63
CA PRO A 257 -9.58 5.69 12.59
C PRO A 257 -10.04 7.10 12.23
N LEU A 258 -9.09 8.01 12.08
CA LEU A 258 -9.36 9.39 11.62
C LEU A 258 -9.27 9.49 10.09
N ASP A 259 -8.54 8.57 9.46
CA ASP A 259 -8.34 8.48 8.02
C ASP A 259 -8.35 7.03 7.56
N ASP A 260 -8.38 6.80 6.26
CA ASP A 260 -8.35 5.48 5.63
C ASP A 260 -7.04 4.74 5.98
N GLU A 261 -7.15 3.47 6.31
CA GLU A 261 -6.00 2.65 6.67
C GLU A 261 -5.75 1.58 5.60
N THR A 262 -4.71 1.74 4.82
CA THR A 262 -4.30 0.75 3.82
C THR A 262 -2.89 0.26 4.07
N ILE A 263 -2.72 -1.07 4.08
CA ILE A 263 -1.42 -1.75 4.16
C ILE A 263 -1.32 -2.73 3.00
N ILE A 264 -0.22 -2.65 2.25
CA ILE A 264 0.12 -3.61 1.20
C ILE A 264 1.47 -4.23 1.55
N VAL A 265 1.52 -5.54 1.70
CA VAL A 265 2.76 -6.28 1.97
C VAL A 265 3.10 -7.11 0.75
N MET A 266 4.22 -6.81 0.11
CA MET A 266 4.75 -7.58 -1.02
C MET A 266 5.88 -8.47 -0.55
N ARG A 267 5.94 -9.72 -1.03
CA ARG A 267 7.04 -10.66 -0.79
C ARG A 267 7.59 -11.16 -2.12
N ARG A 268 8.93 -11.09 -2.28
CA ARG A 268 9.57 -11.80 -3.39
C ARG A 268 9.57 -13.30 -3.11
N ASN A 269 8.97 -14.07 -4.02
CA ASN A 269 8.94 -15.52 -3.93
C ASN A 269 10.31 -16.13 -4.26
N GLY A 270 10.60 -17.33 -3.76
CA GLY A 270 11.69 -18.14 -4.24
C GLY A 270 11.45 -18.55 -5.71
N ALA A 271 12.50 -18.89 -6.42
CA ALA A 271 12.41 -19.48 -7.76
C ALA A 271 11.90 -20.91 -7.69
#